data_8f2716f0cc1af1b7879309134159e0fc
#
_entry.id   8f2716f0cc1af1b7879309134159e0fc
#
_cell.length_a   1.000
_cell.length_b   1.000
_cell.length_c   1.000
_cell.angle_alpha   90.00
_cell.angle_beta   90.00
_cell.angle_gamma   90.00
#
_symmetry.space_group_name_H-M   'P 1'
#
loop_
_entity.id
_entity.type
_entity.pdbx_description
1 polymer ?
#
loop_
_entity_poly.entity_id
_entity_poly.type
_entity_poly.pdbx_seq_one_letter_code
_entity_poly.pdbx_strand_id
1 'polypeptide(L)'
;MDDPTRRNILKAGAAAAAMAAMPRVFAQQAGKGGTGKFYEKGPVRIRYEEAGAGFPLMLLPGGGLNATISFFTGNSPFNAIEEFKGQYRCITADLRNATTGQSTGPVEVDRPW
;
A
#
# COMPACT_ATOMS: atom_id res chain seq x y z
N MET A 1 -20.37 -43.54 -2.16
CA MET A 1 -21.47 -42.59 -2.17
C MET A 1 -20.91 -41.17 -2.26
N ASP A 2 -21.01 -40.60 -3.40
CA ASP A 2 -20.50 -39.21 -3.63
C ASP A 2 -21.46 -38.23 -2.96
N ASP A 3 -21.08 -37.78 -1.80
CA ASP A 3 -21.77 -36.70 -1.10
C ASP A 3 -21.39 -35.38 -1.77
N PRO A 4 -22.34 -34.67 -2.44
CA PRO A 4 -22.06 -33.39 -3.07
C PRO A 4 -21.58 -32.34 -2.05
N THR A 5 -21.87 -32.50 -0.79
CA THR A 5 -21.39 -31.63 0.29
C THR A 5 -19.89 -31.81 0.51
N ARG A 6 -19.37 -33.02 0.39
CA ARG A 6 -17.93 -33.28 0.50
C ARG A 6 -17.14 -32.68 -0.64
N ARG A 7 -17.68 -32.74 -1.87
CA ARG A 7 -17.06 -32.09 -3.04
C ARG A 7 -17.02 -30.58 -2.89
N ASN A 8 -18.07 -29.99 -2.36
CA ASN A 8 -18.14 -28.56 -2.12
C ASN A 8 -17.19 -28.10 -1.01
N ILE A 9 -17.03 -28.89 0.04
CA ILE A 9 -16.08 -28.63 1.12
C ILE A 9 -14.64 -28.70 0.60
N LEU A 10 -14.31 -29.68 -0.24
CA LEU A 10 -12.99 -29.83 -0.83
C LEU A 10 -12.67 -28.68 -1.81
N LYS A 11 -13.66 -28.24 -2.59
CA LYS A 11 -13.50 -27.05 -3.46
C LYS A 11 -13.33 -25.77 -2.66
N ALA A 12 -14.09 -25.61 -1.58
CA ALA A 12 -13.95 -24.48 -0.69
C ALA A 12 -12.60 -24.49 0.04
N GLY A 13 -12.13 -25.67 0.46
CA GLY A 13 -10.82 -25.83 1.07
C GLY A 13 -9.66 -25.52 0.13
N ALA A 14 -9.75 -25.92 -1.13
CA ALA A 14 -8.75 -25.61 -2.13
C ALA A 14 -8.70 -24.10 -2.44
N ALA A 15 -9.84 -23.44 -2.52
CA ALA A 15 -9.91 -22.00 -2.71
C ALA A 15 -9.34 -21.23 -1.51
N ALA A 16 -9.61 -21.68 -0.30
CA ALA A 16 -9.05 -21.09 0.92
C ALA A 16 -7.52 -21.28 1.00
N ALA A 17 -7.01 -22.43 0.59
CA ALA A 17 -5.57 -22.69 0.54
C ALA A 17 -4.87 -21.81 -0.52
N ALA A 18 -5.50 -21.59 -1.67
CA ALA A 18 -4.97 -20.69 -2.69
C ALA A 18 -4.93 -19.23 -2.22
N MET A 19 -5.93 -18.78 -1.46
CA MET A 19 -5.92 -17.45 -0.86
C MET A 19 -4.86 -17.31 0.25
N ALA A 20 -4.60 -18.35 1.03
CA ALA A 20 -3.54 -18.36 2.03
C ALA A 20 -2.14 -18.31 1.42
N ALA A 21 -1.97 -18.80 0.18
CA ALA A 21 -0.71 -18.73 -0.55
C ALA A 21 -0.46 -17.36 -1.22
N MET A 22 -1.46 -16.46 -1.24
CA MET A 22 -1.26 -15.10 -1.75
C MET A 22 -0.29 -14.32 -0.85
N PRO A 23 0.54 -13.44 -1.43
CA PRO A 23 1.43 -12.61 -0.64
C PRO A 23 0.66 -11.86 0.46
N ARG A 24 1.19 -11.85 1.65
CA ARG A 24 0.57 -11.19 2.82
C ARG A 24 0.22 -9.73 2.60
N VAL A 25 0.90 -9.09 1.65
CA VAL A 25 0.63 -7.73 1.20
C VAL A 25 -0.83 -7.54 0.78
N PHE A 26 -1.42 -8.52 0.09
CA PHE A 26 -2.84 -8.45 -0.31
C PHE A 26 -3.81 -8.69 0.86
N ALA A 27 -3.46 -9.57 1.80
CA ALA A 27 -4.29 -9.82 2.97
C ALA A 27 -4.35 -8.60 3.91
N GLN A 28 -3.28 -7.82 3.99
CA GLN A 28 -3.20 -6.63 4.83
C GLN A 28 -3.90 -5.41 4.23
N GLN A 29 -4.09 -5.36 2.92
CA GLN A 29 -4.88 -4.31 2.27
C GLN A 29 -6.36 -4.33 2.66
N ALA A 30 -6.86 -5.46 3.11
CA ALA A 30 -8.26 -5.64 3.52
C ALA A 30 -8.50 -5.31 5.01
N GLY A 31 -7.47 -5.08 5.78
CA GLY A 31 -7.57 -4.95 7.23
C GLY A 31 -7.30 -3.55 7.77
N LYS A 32 -8.31 -2.97 8.33
CA LYS A 32 -8.31 -1.83 9.26
C LYS A 32 -8.23 -0.43 8.66
N GLY A 33 -9.40 0.15 8.40
CA GLY A 33 -9.78 1.54 8.71
C GLY A 33 -8.87 2.69 8.29
N GLY A 34 -7.89 2.45 7.47
CA GLY A 34 -7.10 3.49 6.85
C GLY A 34 -7.31 3.46 5.35
N THR A 35 -7.51 4.60 4.74
CA THR A 35 -7.68 4.74 3.29
C THR A 35 -6.40 4.46 2.49
N GLY A 36 -5.36 3.93 3.11
CA GLY A 36 -4.07 3.64 2.49
C GLY A 36 -3.76 2.16 2.43
N LYS A 37 -2.95 1.79 1.45
CA LYS A 37 -2.33 0.48 1.33
C LYS A 37 -0.99 0.47 2.06
N PHE A 38 -0.54 -0.71 2.46
CA PHE A 38 0.76 -0.88 3.10
C PHE A 38 1.61 -1.89 2.36
N TYR A 39 2.85 -1.52 2.13
CA TYR A 39 3.90 -2.42 1.68
C TYR A 39 4.78 -2.77 2.88
N GLU A 40 5.01 -4.06 3.10
CA GLU A 40 5.82 -4.53 4.22
C GLU A 40 6.97 -5.40 3.73
N LYS A 41 8.15 -5.14 4.26
CA LYS A 41 9.35 -5.93 4.02
C LYS A 41 10.19 -5.97 5.28
N GLY A 42 10.23 -7.14 5.94
CA GLY A 42 10.88 -7.26 7.25
C GLY A 42 10.24 -6.31 8.26
N PRO A 43 11.04 -5.52 8.99
CA PRO A 43 10.52 -4.56 9.96
C PRO A 43 10.02 -3.25 9.34
N VAL A 44 10.13 -3.09 8.03
CA VAL A 44 9.73 -1.86 7.32
C VAL A 44 8.29 -1.99 6.86
N ARG A 45 7.49 -0.98 7.18
CA ARG A 45 6.10 -0.84 6.75
C ARG A 45 5.89 0.53 6.13
N ILE A 46 5.54 0.57 4.86
CA ILE A 46 5.36 1.81 4.10
C ILE A 46 3.90 1.97 3.71
N ARG A 47 3.29 3.05 4.16
CA ARG A 47 1.97 3.45 3.70
C ARG A 47 2.09 4.07 2.31
N TYR A 48 1.25 3.60 1.38
CA TYR A 48 1.20 4.17 0.04
C TYR A 48 -0.24 4.26 -0.47
N GLU A 49 -0.43 5.09 -1.46
CA GLU A 49 -1.71 5.24 -2.16
C GLU A 49 -1.48 5.12 -3.66
N GLU A 50 -2.50 4.61 -4.35
CA GLU A 50 -2.53 4.53 -5.80
C GLU A 50 -3.79 5.20 -6.33
N ALA A 51 -3.67 5.93 -7.42
CA ALA A 51 -4.79 6.55 -8.11
C ALA A 51 -4.56 6.52 -9.63
N GLY A 52 -5.62 6.25 -10.38
CA GLY A 52 -5.55 6.16 -11.82
C GLY A 52 -5.15 4.79 -12.33
N ALA A 53 -4.89 4.71 -13.63
CA ALA A 53 -4.50 3.49 -14.33
C ALA A 53 -3.49 3.81 -15.43
N GLY A 54 -2.81 2.78 -15.91
CA GLY A 54 -1.83 2.92 -16.98
C GLY A 54 -0.40 2.81 -16.50
N PHE A 55 0.49 3.55 -17.15
CA PHE A 55 1.91 3.51 -16.83
C PHE A 55 2.16 4.04 -15.40
N PRO A 56 2.95 3.33 -14.58
CA PRO A 56 3.19 3.75 -13.20
C PRO A 56 4.02 5.05 -13.14
N LEU A 57 3.53 6.00 -12.35
CA LEU A 57 4.20 7.25 -12.06
C LEU A 57 4.37 7.39 -10.53
N MET A 58 5.60 7.38 -10.08
CA MET A 58 5.91 7.59 -8.66
C MET A 58 5.95 9.08 -8.35
N LEU A 59 5.11 9.51 -7.42
CA LEU A 59 5.05 10.88 -6.93
C LEU A 59 5.63 10.95 -5.53
N LEU A 60 6.70 11.71 -5.38
CA LEU A 60 7.38 11.87 -4.09
C LEU A 60 6.89 13.15 -3.41
N PRO A 61 6.28 13.06 -2.22
CA PRO A 61 5.89 14.26 -1.49
C PRO A 61 7.11 15.05 -1.02
N GLY A 62 6.98 16.37 -1.02
CA GLY A 62 7.95 17.24 -0.39
C GLY A 62 7.82 17.24 1.14
N GLY A 63 8.77 17.86 1.83
CA GLY A 63 8.73 17.99 3.29
C GLY A 63 9.92 17.37 4.02
N GLY A 64 10.92 16.89 3.29
CA GLY A 64 12.12 16.28 3.89
C GLY A 64 11.77 15.07 4.74
N LEU A 65 12.25 15.03 5.97
CA LEU A 65 12.02 13.91 6.89
C LEU A 65 10.56 13.73 7.33
N ASN A 66 9.71 14.71 7.06
CA ASN A 66 8.27 14.65 7.35
C ASN A 66 7.42 14.52 6.08
N ALA A 67 8.00 14.05 4.99
CA ALA A 67 7.29 13.88 3.73
C ALA A 67 6.16 12.84 3.86
N THR A 68 4.94 13.29 3.68
CA THR A 68 3.73 12.46 3.72
C THR A 68 2.82 12.75 2.52
N ILE A 69 1.94 11.83 2.21
CA ILE A 69 0.99 11.96 1.11
C ILE A 69 0.12 13.22 1.24
N SER A 70 -0.17 13.64 2.46
CA SER A 70 -0.93 14.86 2.73
C SER A 70 -0.28 16.14 2.18
N PHE A 71 1.00 16.11 1.84
CA PHE A 71 1.68 17.22 1.18
C PHE A 71 0.95 17.64 -0.12
N PHE A 72 0.47 16.69 -0.90
CA PHE A 72 -0.19 16.99 -2.18
C PHE A 72 -1.53 17.70 -2.02
N THR A 73 -2.18 17.56 -0.89
CA THR A 73 -3.49 18.18 -0.62
C THR A 73 -3.40 19.50 0.15
N GLY A 74 -2.29 19.76 0.83
CA GLY A 74 -2.17 20.91 1.72
C GLY A 74 -1.05 21.89 1.38
N ASN A 75 0.11 21.41 1.05
CA ASN A 75 1.34 22.23 0.95
C ASN A 75 1.96 22.26 -0.44
N SER A 76 1.39 21.53 -1.40
CA SER A 76 1.86 21.52 -2.78
C SER A 76 1.22 22.67 -3.56
N PRO A 77 1.95 23.28 -4.51
CA PRO A 77 1.36 24.29 -5.40
C PRO A 77 0.20 23.74 -6.23
N PHE A 78 0.14 22.46 -6.46
CA PHE A 78 -0.97 21.76 -7.10
C PHE A 78 -1.02 20.33 -6.61
N ASN A 79 -2.19 19.68 -6.73
CA ASN A 79 -2.31 18.26 -6.39
C ASN A 79 -1.85 17.41 -7.58
N ALA A 80 -0.63 16.91 -7.50
CA ALA A 80 -0.03 16.12 -8.58
C ALA A 80 -0.79 14.80 -8.84
N ILE A 81 -1.41 14.22 -7.83
CA ILE A 81 -2.21 13.01 -7.98
C ILE A 81 -3.44 13.31 -8.86
N GLU A 82 -4.18 14.37 -8.55
CA GLU A 82 -5.35 14.79 -9.32
C GLU A 82 -4.98 15.16 -10.77
N GLU A 83 -3.84 15.81 -10.96
CA GLU A 83 -3.38 16.24 -12.27
C GLU A 83 -3.02 15.07 -13.18
N PHE A 84 -2.36 14.04 -12.64
CA PHE A 84 -1.79 12.96 -13.45
C PHE A 84 -2.59 11.66 -13.44
N LYS A 85 -3.51 11.45 -12.52
CA LYS A 85 -4.26 10.19 -12.41
C LYS A 85 -5.11 9.83 -13.64
N GLY A 86 -5.43 10.80 -14.48
CA GLY A 86 -6.15 10.57 -15.74
C GLY A 86 -5.32 9.91 -16.82
N GLN A 87 -4.00 9.97 -16.73
CA GLN A 87 -3.06 9.44 -17.73
C GLN A 87 -2.13 8.37 -17.17
N TYR A 88 -1.90 8.37 -15.87
CA TYR A 88 -0.95 7.50 -15.20
C TYR A 88 -1.58 6.80 -14.00
N ARG A 89 -1.01 5.65 -13.64
CA ARG A 89 -1.22 5.06 -12.32
C ARG A 89 -0.28 5.75 -11.33
N CYS A 90 -0.78 6.77 -10.66
CA CYS A 90 0.00 7.52 -9.68
C CYS A 90 0.19 6.71 -8.41
N ILE A 91 1.42 6.58 -7.97
CA ILE A 91 1.80 5.87 -6.74
C ILE A 91 2.53 6.88 -5.87
N THR A 92 2.08 7.05 -4.63
CA THR A 92 2.74 7.93 -3.66
C THR A 92 2.80 7.26 -2.29
N ALA A 93 3.82 7.58 -1.51
CA ALA A 93 4.07 6.94 -0.22
C ALA A 93 4.50 7.96 0.84
N ASP A 94 4.16 7.67 2.09
CA ASP A 94 4.72 8.38 3.23
C ASP A 94 6.17 7.97 3.44
N LEU A 95 7.03 8.94 3.73
CA LEU A 95 8.41 8.64 4.13
C LEU A 95 8.41 7.81 5.42
N ARG A 96 9.34 6.88 5.50
CA ARG A 96 9.53 6.05 6.70
C ARG A 96 9.80 6.93 7.93
N ASN A 97 9.04 6.67 8.98
CA ASN A 97 9.11 7.39 10.26
C ASN A 97 8.81 8.90 10.21
N ALA A 98 8.12 9.37 9.16
CA ALA A 98 7.63 10.73 9.13
C ALA A 98 6.66 10.97 10.31
N THR A 99 6.79 12.10 10.99
CA THR A 99 6.08 12.39 12.25
C THR A 99 4.54 12.29 12.12
N THR A 100 4.01 12.74 10.99
CA THR A 100 2.57 12.72 10.72
C THR A 100 2.15 11.57 9.81
N GLY A 101 3.09 10.72 9.41
CA GLY A 101 2.85 9.60 8.52
C GLY A 101 2.57 8.30 9.26
N GLN A 102 2.25 7.27 8.48
CA GLN A 102 1.97 5.93 8.98
C GLN A 102 3.03 4.90 8.57
N SER A 103 4.07 5.35 7.88
CA SER A 103 5.20 4.50 7.51
C SER A 103 6.16 4.36 8.67
N THR A 104 6.56 3.13 8.97
CA THR A 104 7.44 2.83 10.11
C THR A 104 8.58 1.91 9.70
N GLY A 105 9.61 1.89 10.49
CA GLY A 105 10.74 0.99 10.31
C GLY A 105 11.95 1.42 11.13
N PRO A 106 12.99 0.58 11.20
CA PRO A 106 14.21 0.93 11.91
C PRO A 106 14.89 2.12 11.25
N VAL A 107 15.52 2.95 12.06
CA VAL A 107 16.44 3.99 11.59
C VAL A 107 17.84 3.40 11.58
N GLU A 108 18.40 3.27 10.40
CA GLU A 108 19.77 2.83 10.22
C GLU A 108 20.69 4.06 10.23
N VAL A 109 21.75 4.02 11.04
CA VAL A 109 22.68 5.15 11.19
C VAL A 109 23.38 5.48 9.88
N ASP A 110 23.68 4.45 9.09
CA ASP A 110 24.38 4.57 7.80
C ASP A 110 23.43 4.88 6.64
N ARG A 111 22.13 4.63 6.81
CA ARG A 111 21.08 4.80 5.78
C ARG A 111 19.77 5.21 6.42
N PRO A 112 19.65 6.47 6.85
CA PRO A 112 18.46 6.94 7.59
C PRO A 112 17.17 7.02 6.76
N TRP A 113 17.22 6.92 5.43
CA TRP A 113 16.08 6.95 4.50
C TRP A 113 15.92 5.70 3.65
#